data_f2a3f0a7a80b1c17ef6aa74a78ce5fbd
#
_entry.id   f2a3f0a7a80b1c17ef6aa74a78ce5fbd
#
_cell.length_a   1.000
_cell.length_b   1.000
_cell.length_c   1.000
_cell.angle_alpha   90.00
_cell.angle_beta   90.00
_cell.angle_gamma   90.00
#
_symmetry.space_group_name_H-M   'P 1'
#
loop_
_entity.id
_entity.type
_entity.pdbx_description
1 polymer ?
#
loop_
_entity_poly.entity_id
_entity_poly.type
_entity_poly.pdbx_seq_one_letter_code
_entity_poly.pdbx_strand_id
1 'polypeptide(L)'
;MKRELSDVDRAHSAYTKTSLAFYDWWVLGVSTPRIWKCDLEKLLDLYRTHLSGNHLEVGVGTGYFLAETLPAGKPRIALLDINRDCLDKTAKRIAAFCPEIIQENVLEPLDLKITRFDSLGMNYLLHCLPGRLEGKAGKTIDHLIPLLHNDGVLFGSTVLGLDIQRPFLARMLMRFYNRKGIFSNSQDSLGGIMEVLSKRFRTFNVEVSGCVVLFWAKGLREGYRNDPGDRAEPKRR
;
A
#
# COMPACT_ATOMS: atom_id res chain seq x y z
N MET A 1 13.07 -17.30 -27.70
CA MET A 1 12.77 -17.80 -26.33
C MET A 1 12.01 -16.68 -25.61
N LYS A 2 10.67 -16.77 -25.48
CA LYS A 2 9.87 -15.76 -24.74
C LYS A 2 10.17 -15.96 -23.27
N ARG A 3 10.75 -14.94 -22.62
CA ARG A 3 10.93 -14.91 -21.17
C ARG A 3 9.53 -15.04 -20.53
N GLU A 4 9.28 -16.07 -19.73
CA GLU A 4 8.06 -16.13 -18.93
C GLU A 4 8.09 -14.94 -17.98
N LEU A 5 7.06 -14.09 -18.09
CA LEU A 5 6.90 -12.94 -17.21
C LEU A 5 6.73 -13.45 -15.77
N SER A 6 7.47 -12.89 -14.84
CA SER A 6 7.28 -13.21 -13.41
C SER A 6 5.85 -12.83 -12.98
N ASP A 7 5.34 -13.39 -11.88
CA ASP A 7 4.00 -13.05 -11.37
C ASP A 7 3.90 -11.56 -11.03
N VAL A 8 5.01 -10.94 -10.64
CA VAL A 8 5.13 -9.49 -10.44
C VAL A 8 4.95 -8.75 -11.76
N ASP A 9 5.62 -9.16 -12.85
CA ASP A 9 5.50 -8.53 -14.17
C ASP A 9 4.07 -8.61 -14.72
N ARG A 10 3.34 -9.69 -14.44
CA ARG A 10 1.93 -9.85 -14.85
C ARG A 10 1.00 -8.88 -14.14
N ALA A 11 1.18 -8.69 -12.83
CA ALA A 11 0.42 -7.72 -12.07
C ALA A 11 0.68 -6.28 -12.57
N HIS A 12 1.94 -5.97 -12.93
CA HIS A 12 2.32 -4.66 -13.47
C HIS A 12 1.79 -4.39 -14.88
N SER A 13 1.67 -5.39 -15.74
CA SER A 13 1.21 -5.22 -17.12
C SER A 13 -0.23 -4.68 -17.20
N ALA A 14 -1.01 -4.78 -16.13
CA ALA A 14 -2.35 -4.22 -16.03
C ALA A 14 -2.37 -2.68 -15.85
N TYR A 15 -1.25 -2.08 -15.39
CA TYR A 15 -1.13 -0.66 -15.08
C TYR A 15 -0.31 0.06 -16.16
N THR A 16 -0.92 0.29 -17.33
CA THR A 16 -0.36 1.10 -18.41
C THR A 16 -0.90 2.53 -18.35
N LYS A 17 -0.25 3.49 -19.03
CA LYS A 17 -0.73 4.89 -19.12
C LYS A 17 -2.19 4.99 -19.52
N THR A 18 -2.65 4.16 -20.44
CA THR A 18 -4.03 4.13 -20.93
C THR A 18 -5.00 3.56 -19.87
N SER A 19 -4.63 2.46 -19.20
CA SER A 19 -5.47 1.87 -18.15
C SER A 19 -5.55 2.78 -16.91
N LEU A 20 -4.45 3.45 -16.55
CA LEU A 20 -4.42 4.42 -15.46
C LEU A 20 -5.34 5.64 -15.71
N ALA A 21 -5.61 6.02 -16.97
CA ALA A 21 -6.51 7.14 -17.26
C ALA A 21 -7.96 6.86 -16.82
N PHE A 22 -8.39 5.59 -16.92
CA PHE A 22 -9.73 5.13 -16.52
C PHE A 22 -9.76 4.49 -15.13
N TYR A 23 -8.60 4.31 -14.50
CA TYR A 23 -8.45 3.58 -13.24
C TYR A 23 -9.28 4.19 -12.11
N ASP A 24 -9.19 5.50 -11.89
CA ASP A 24 -9.91 6.17 -10.81
C ASP A 24 -11.43 5.99 -10.98
N TRP A 25 -11.95 6.21 -12.19
CA TRP A 25 -13.38 6.00 -12.48
C TRP A 25 -13.80 4.57 -12.22
N TRP A 26 -13.03 3.58 -12.70
CA TRP A 26 -13.35 2.17 -12.53
C TRP A 26 -13.16 1.70 -11.09
N VAL A 27 -12.01 1.95 -10.50
CA VAL A 27 -11.67 1.43 -9.17
C VAL A 27 -12.42 2.18 -8.08
N LEU A 28 -12.38 3.50 -8.09
CA LEU A 28 -12.97 4.33 -7.03
C LEU A 28 -14.45 4.57 -7.24
N GLY A 29 -14.88 4.79 -8.48
CA GLY A 29 -16.29 5.09 -8.81
C GLY A 29 -17.18 3.86 -8.89
N VAL A 30 -16.65 2.70 -9.29
CA VAL A 30 -17.44 1.50 -9.56
C VAL A 30 -17.03 0.32 -8.67
N SER A 31 -15.77 -0.14 -8.77
CA SER A 31 -15.41 -1.42 -8.14
C SER A 31 -15.34 -1.30 -6.62
N THR A 32 -14.79 -0.23 -6.06
CA THR A 32 -14.71 -0.04 -4.61
C THR A 32 -16.10 0.03 -3.96
N PRO A 33 -17.00 0.97 -4.31
CA PRO A 33 -18.28 1.08 -3.63
C PRO A 33 -19.31 0.03 -4.06
N ARG A 34 -19.35 -0.36 -5.35
CA ARG A 34 -20.43 -1.20 -5.87
C ARG A 34 -20.10 -2.70 -5.89
N ILE A 35 -18.85 -3.06 -6.16
CA ILE A 35 -18.42 -4.47 -6.27
C ILE A 35 -17.82 -4.94 -4.95
N TRP A 36 -16.79 -4.27 -4.44
CA TRP A 36 -16.17 -4.62 -3.17
C TRP A 36 -16.99 -4.18 -1.95
N LYS A 37 -18.02 -3.33 -2.15
CA LYS A 37 -18.87 -2.81 -1.06
C LYS A 37 -18.07 -2.11 0.04
N CYS A 38 -16.96 -1.50 -0.32
CA CYS A 38 -16.13 -0.72 0.59
C CYS A 38 -16.56 0.75 0.52
N ASP A 39 -16.75 1.35 1.69
CA ASP A 39 -17.01 2.79 1.79
C ASP A 39 -15.73 3.58 1.49
N LEU A 40 -15.79 4.45 0.47
CA LEU A 40 -14.67 5.27 0.05
C LEU A 40 -14.24 6.27 1.15
N GLU A 41 -15.21 6.82 1.90
CA GLU A 41 -14.90 7.75 2.99
C GLU A 41 -14.07 7.09 4.09
N LYS A 42 -14.30 5.82 4.41
CA LYS A 42 -13.45 5.09 5.37
C LYS A 42 -11.99 5.02 4.93
N LEU A 43 -11.74 4.86 3.63
CA LEU A 43 -10.39 4.87 3.07
C LEU A 43 -9.77 6.28 3.13
N LEU A 44 -10.54 7.33 2.84
CA LEU A 44 -10.08 8.71 2.98
C LEU A 44 -9.82 9.08 4.45
N ASP A 45 -10.68 8.64 5.37
CA ASP A 45 -10.52 8.88 6.81
C ASP A 45 -9.28 8.14 7.38
N LEU A 46 -8.97 6.95 6.87
CA LEU A 46 -7.73 6.25 7.20
C LEU A 46 -6.51 7.11 6.86
N TYR A 47 -6.50 7.74 5.68
CA TYR A 47 -5.42 8.67 5.30
C TYR A 47 -5.44 9.94 6.14
N ARG A 48 -6.58 10.62 6.26
CA ARG A 48 -6.71 11.86 7.07
C ARG A 48 -6.21 11.68 8.50
N THR A 49 -6.42 10.48 9.05
CA THR A 49 -6.04 10.15 10.44
C THR A 49 -4.55 9.81 10.58
N HIS A 50 -3.95 9.19 9.59
CA HIS A 50 -2.64 8.56 9.76
C HIS A 50 -1.55 9.12 8.85
N LEU A 51 -1.87 9.87 7.79
CA LEU A 51 -0.89 10.52 6.93
C LEU A 51 -0.21 11.66 7.69
N SER A 52 1.11 11.61 7.80
CA SER A 52 1.94 12.62 8.47
C SER A 52 2.58 13.59 7.48
N GLY A 53 3.19 14.65 8.01
CA GLY A 53 4.02 15.57 7.22
C GLY A 53 5.36 15.00 6.73
N ASN A 54 5.70 13.75 7.08
CA ASN A 54 6.88 13.02 6.62
C ASN A 54 6.45 11.59 6.26
N HIS A 55 6.02 11.38 5.01
CA HIS A 55 5.27 10.21 4.59
C HIS A 55 5.90 9.48 3.40
N LEU A 56 5.86 8.14 3.43
CA LEU A 56 6.15 7.27 2.30
C LEU A 56 4.89 6.54 1.86
N GLU A 57 4.50 6.75 0.61
CA GLU A 57 3.42 6.01 -0.04
C GLU A 57 3.98 4.84 -0.84
N VAL A 58 3.47 3.63 -0.59
CA VAL A 58 3.96 2.37 -1.16
C VAL A 58 2.88 1.74 -2.05
N GLY A 59 3.21 1.47 -3.32
CA GLY A 59 2.22 1.03 -4.30
C GLY A 59 1.28 2.16 -4.68
N VAL A 60 1.83 3.22 -5.22
CA VAL A 60 1.19 4.55 -5.34
C VAL A 60 -0.02 4.61 -6.28
N GLY A 61 -0.14 3.65 -7.22
CA GLY A 61 -1.24 3.61 -8.19
C GLY A 61 -1.40 4.92 -8.96
N THR A 62 -2.56 5.60 -8.77
CA THR A 62 -2.84 6.90 -9.39
C THR A 62 -2.62 8.09 -8.44
N GLY A 63 -2.29 7.82 -7.17
CA GLY A 63 -2.11 8.84 -6.14
C GLY A 63 -3.40 9.55 -5.69
N TYR A 64 -4.57 8.97 -5.95
CA TYR A 64 -5.86 9.61 -5.62
C TYR A 64 -5.98 9.89 -4.12
N PHE A 65 -5.86 8.86 -3.27
CA PHE A 65 -6.01 9.02 -1.82
C PHE A 65 -5.02 10.03 -1.25
N LEU A 66 -3.77 9.95 -1.69
CA LEU A 66 -2.72 10.87 -1.28
C LEU A 66 -3.09 12.32 -1.65
N ALA A 67 -3.49 12.57 -2.90
CA ALA A 67 -3.83 13.91 -3.38
C ALA A 67 -5.03 14.53 -2.64
N GLU A 68 -6.05 13.69 -2.27
CA GLU A 68 -7.25 14.17 -1.57
C GLU A 68 -7.03 14.44 -0.08
N THR A 69 -5.88 13.98 0.48
CA THR A 69 -5.68 14.00 1.93
C THR A 69 -4.37 14.62 2.39
N LEU A 70 -3.52 15.06 1.45
CA LEU A 70 -2.26 15.73 1.79
C LEU A 70 -2.50 16.95 2.70
N PRO A 71 -1.78 17.06 3.82
CA PRO A 71 -1.91 18.19 4.72
C PRO A 71 -1.42 19.48 4.07
N ALA A 72 -1.96 20.61 4.53
CA ALA A 72 -1.45 21.92 4.13
C ALA A 72 0.01 22.11 4.57
N GLY A 73 0.78 22.88 3.81
CA GLY A 73 2.17 23.18 4.12
C GLY A 73 3.15 22.53 3.15
N LYS A 74 4.33 22.15 3.64
CA LYS A 74 5.40 21.52 2.85
C LYS A 74 5.77 20.15 3.44
N PRO A 75 4.88 19.16 3.35
CA PRO A 75 5.20 17.82 3.81
C PRO A 75 6.33 17.22 2.94
N ARG A 76 7.16 16.38 3.56
CA ARG A 76 8.08 15.50 2.85
C ARG A 76 7.31 14.26 2.41
N ILE A 77 7.16 14.08 1.12
CA ILE A 77 6.46 12.93 0.53
C ILE A 77 7.44 12.14 -0.34
N ALA A 78 7.49 10.84 -0.11
CA ALA A 78 8.19 9.90 -0.99
C ALA A 78 7.19 8.90 -1.59
N LEU A 79 7.45 8.49 -2.82
CA LEU A 79 6.64 7.57 -3.60
C LEU A 79 7.46 6.33 -3.93
N LEU A 80 7.01 5.15 -3.49
CA LEU A 80 7.66 3.89 -3.78
C LEU A 80 6.73 2.99 -4.59
N ASP A 81 7.15 2.63 -5.79
CA ASP A 81 6.45 1.68 -6.65
C ASP A 81 7.45 1.02 -7.60
N ILE A 82 7.19 -0.19 -8.02
CA ILE A 82 7.99 -0.84 -9.06
C ILE A 82 7.60 -0.31 -10.46
N ASN A 83 6.36 0.17 -10.63
CA ASN A 83 5.82 0.63 -11.89
C ASN A 83 6.09 2.13 -12.11
N ARG A 84 6.94 2.44 -13.08
CA ARG A 84 7.30 3.82 -13.44
C ARG A 84 6.11 4.66 -13.87
N ASP A 85 5.16 4.11 -14.61
CA ASP A 85 3.96 4.86 -15.06
C ASP A 85 3.07 5.29 -13.87
N CYS A 86 2.98 4.46 -12.80
CA CYS A 86 2.29 4.82 -11.56
C CYS A 86 3.02 5.96 -10.84
N LEU A 87 4.35 5.87 -10.71
CA LEU A 87 5.17 6.92 -10.11
C LEU A 87 5.02 8.26 -10.83
N ASP A 88 5.16 8.26 -12.16
CA ASP A 88 5.06 9.48 -12.97
C ASP A 88 3.67 10.10 -12.88
N LYS A 89 2.60 9.29 -12.90
CA LYS A 89 1.23 9.77 -12.77
C LYS A 89 0.96 10.38 -11.39
N THR A 90 1.37 9.70 -10.34
CA THR A 90 1.21 10.18 -8.96
C THR A 90 2.03 11.43 -8.71
N ALA A 91 3.31 11.44 -9.11
CA ALA A 91 4.17 12.63 -8.98
C ALA A 91 3.60 13.84 -9.71
N LYS A 92 3.02 13.65 -10.90
CA LYS A 92 2.33 14.74 -11.63
C LYS A 92 1.09 15.23 -10.87
N ARG A 93 0.31 14.32 -10.26
CA ARG A 93 -0.91 14.68 -9.51
C ARG A 93 -0.60 15.54 -8.29
N ILE A 94 0.52 15.27 -7.61
CA ILE A 94 0.95 15.99 -6.40
C ILE A 94 2.21 16.85 -6.64
N ALA A 95 2.42 17.33 -7.86
CA ALA A 95 3.65 18.03 -8.27
C ALA A 95 3.99 19.26 -7.39
N ALA A 96 2.97 19.92 -6.81
CA ALA A 96 3.16 21.06 -5.90
C ALA A 96 3.96 20.68 -4.64
N PHE A 97 4.03 19.41 -4.27
CA PHE A 97 4.75 18.91 -3.09
C PHE A 97 6.14 18.38 -3.42
N CYS A 98 6.56 18.35 -4.69
CA CYS A 98 7.89 17.91 -5.15
C CYS A 98 8.27 16.53 -4.56
N PRO A 99 7.49 15.45 -4.76
CA PRO A 99 7.71 14.17 -4.10
C PRO A 99 9.03 13.51 -4.50
N GLU A 100 9.69 12.85 -3.54
CA GLU A 100 10.81 11.94 -3.81
C GLU A 100 10.31 10.70 -4.55
N ILE A 101 11.01 10.23 -5.59
CA ILE A 101 10.59 9.07 -6.39
C ILE A 101 11.56 7.91 -6.17
N ILE A 102 11.03 6.77 -5.76
CA ILE A 102 11.76 5.55 -5.46
C ILE A 102 11.17 4.42 -6.32
N GLN A 103 11.88 4.00 -7.36
CA GLN A 103 11.45 2.89 -8.21
C GLN A 103 12.11 1.61 -7.75
N GLU A 104 11.43 0.88 -6.85
CA GLU A 104 11.95 -0.34 -6.24
C GLU A 104 10.84 -1.38 -6.05
N ASN A 105 11.25 -2.65 -5.93
CA ASN A 105 10.36 -3.77 -5.63
C ASN A 105 10.26 -3.96 -4.11
N VAL A 106 9.12 -3.68 -3.53
CA VAL A 106 8.88 -3.83 -2.08
C VAL A 106 9.04 -5.28 -1.58
N LEU A 107 9.01 -6.27 -2.47
CA LEU A 107 9.28 -7.67 -2.14
C LEU A 107 10.78 -8.00 -2.09
N GLU A 108 11.66 -7.07 -2.44
CA GLU A 108 13.11 -7.19 -2.31
C GLU A 108 13.63 -6.29 -1.19
N PRO A 109 14.79 -6.60 -0.58
CA PRO A 109 15.39 -5.71 0.42
C PRO A 109 15.61 -4.30 -0.15
N LEU A 110 15.18 -3.29 0.61
CA LEU A 110 15.30 -1.90 0.22
C LEU A 110 16.59 -1.32 0.84
N ASP A 111 17.67 -1.22 0.06
CA ASP A 111 18.92 -0.55 0.48
C ASP A 111 18.82 0.96 0.18
N LEU A 112 17.95 1.64 0.90
CA LEU A 112 17.69 3.05 0.73
C LEU A 112 18.42 3.86 1.81
N LYS A 113 19.41 4.66 1.41
CA LYS A 113 20.09 5.62 2.29
C LYS A 113 19.26 6.90 2.47
N ILE A 114 18.04 6.76 2.98
CA ILE A 114 17.10 7.86 3.20
C ILE A 114 16.72 7.95 4.67
N THR A 115 16.34 9.16 5.09
CA THR A 115 15.79 9.36 6.44
C THR A 115 14.45 8.65 6.60
N ARG A 116 14.20 8.14 7.80
CA ARG A 116 12.93 7.45 8.14
C ARG A 116 11.73 8.37 8.02
N PHE A 117 10.57 7.74 7.91
CA PHE A 117 9.28 8.37 7.79
C PHE A 117 8.47 8.21 9.09
N ASP A 118 7.57 9.17 9.34
CA ASP A 118 6.64 9.11 10.47
C ASP A 118 5.37 8.32 10.12
N SER A 119 5.06 8.20 8.82
CA SER A 119 3.97 7.35 8.35
C SER A 119 4.31 6.62 7.04
N LEU A 120 3.83 5.38 6.93
CA LEU A 120 3.89 4.56 5.72
C LEU A 120 2.47 4.18 5.31
N GLY A 121 2.07 4.55 4.08
CA GLY A 121 0.79 4.17 3.47
C GLY A 121 0.96 3.02 2.47
N MET A 122 0.05 2.03 2.49
CA MET A 122 0.00 0.97 1.48
C MET A 122 -1.46 0.59 1.17
N ASN A 123 -2.09 1.41 0.35
CA ASN A 123 -3.50 1.22 0.04
C ASN A 123 -3.68 0.38 -1.23
N TYR A 124 -4.51 -0.66 -1.16
CA TYR A 124 -4.78 -1.56 -2.28
C TYR A 124 -3.54 -2.22 -2.90
N LEU A 125 -2.48 -2.47 -2.11
CA LEU A 125 -1.23 -3.07 -2.58
C LEU A 125 -1.18 -4.59 -2.40
N LEU A 126 -1.41 -5.08 -1.16
CA LEU A 126 -1.08 -6.45 -0.78
C LEU A 126 -1.80 -7.54 -1.60
N HIS A 127 -3.03 -7.30 -2.04
CA HIS A 127 -3.76 -8.26 -2.87
C HIS A 127 -3.21 -8.41 -4.30
N CYS A 128 -2.38 -7.47 -4.76
CA CYS A 128 -1.67 -7.55 -6.04
C CYS A 128 -0.34 -8.28 -5.94
N LEU A 129 0.23 -8.39 -4.73
CA LEU A 129 1.52 -9.06 -4.53
C LEU A 129 1.37 -10.59 -4.58
N PRO A 130 2.32 -11.32 -5.19
CA PRO A 130 2.27 -12.77 -5.29
C PRO A 130 2.44 -13.45 -3.91
N GLY A 131 1.81 -14.62 -3.76
CA GLY A 131 1.91 -15.44 -2.55
C GLY A 131 0.74 -15.31 -1.59
N ARG A 132 0.83 -16.00 -0.44
CA ARG A 132 -0.16 -15.94 0.64
C ARG A 132 0.05 -14.68 1.47
N LEU A 133 -1.03 -14.16 2.06
CA LEU A 133 -1.02 -12.88 2.77
C LEU A 133 0.05 -12.81 3.86
N GLU A 134 0.17 -13.84 4.68
CA GLU A 134 1.14 -13.89 5.78
C GLU A 134 2.58 -13.73 5.28
N GLY A 135 2.92 -14.41 4.19
CA GLY A 135 4.25 -14.35 3.58
C GLY A 135 4.52 -13.01 2.89
N LYS A 136 3.63 -12.61 1.96
CA LYS A 136 3.83 -11.39 1.17
C LYS A 136 3.72 -10.11 2.02
N ALA A 137 2.72 -10.01 2.91
CA ALA A 137 2.60 -8.87 3.80
C ALA A 137 3.71 -8.85 4.85
N GLY A 138 4.08 -10.03 5.39
CA GLY A 138 5.22 -10.14 6.30
C GLY A 138 6.50 -9.61 5.67
N LYS A 139 6.85 -10.12 4.50
CA LYS A 139 8.05 -9.71 3.75
C LYS A 139 8.04 -8.22 3.40
N THR A 140 6.90 -7.73 2.88
CA THR A 140 6.73 -6.30 2.56
C THR A 140 6.96 -5.42 3.78
N ILE A 141 6.31 -5.73 4.90
CA ILE A 141 6.42 -4.92 6.11
C ILE A 141 7.84 -5.00 6.70
N ASP A 142 8.49 -6.18 6.67
CA ASP A 142 9.87 -6.33 7.16
C ASP A 142 10.86 -5.48 6.35
N HIS A 143 10.66 -5.34 5.03
CA HIS A 143 11.47 -4.46 4.19
C HIS A 143 11.19 -2.96 4.42
N LEU A 144 9.98 -2.61 4.87
CA LEU A 144 9.57 -1.23 5.12
C LEU A 144 9.89 -0.75 6.54
N ILE A 145 9.95 -1.64 7.53
CA ILE A 145 10.25 -1.30 8.94
C ILE A 145 11.53 -0.46 9.08
N PRO A 146 12.65 -0.75 8.39
CA PRO A 146 13.85 0.09 8.47
C PRO A 146 13.63 1.55 8.08
N LEU A 147 12.60 1.82 7.27
CA LEU A 147 12.23 3.16 6.80
C LEU A 147 11.23 3.86 7.72
N LEU A 148 10.70 3.18 8.75
CA LEU A 148 9.71 3.72 9.68
C LEU A 148 10.38 4.14 10.99
N HIS A 149 10.03 5.30 11.53
CA HIS A 149 10.40 5.64 12.90
C HIS A 149 9.74 4.69 13.90
N ASN A 150 10.40 4.43 15.05
CA ASN A 150 9.92 3.48 16.06
C ASN A 150 8.49 3.78 16.55
N ASP A 151 8.11 5.05 16.59
CA ASP A 151 6.77 5.52 16.96
C ASP A 151 5.90 5.89 15.75
N GLY A 152 6.39 5.64 14.55
CA GLY A 152 5.69 5.89 13.30
C GLY A 152 4.47 4.98 13.12
N VAL A 153 3.63 5.31 12.15
CA VAL A 153 2.43 4.55 11.81
C VAL A 153 2.56 3.90 10.44
N LEU A 154 2.23 2.62 10.37
CA LEU A 154 1.94 1.90 9.13
C LEU A 154 0.42 1.82 8.98
N PHE A 155 -0.11 2.16 7.80
CA PHE A 155 -1.54 2.00 7.52
C PHE A 155 -1.79 1.58 6.08
N GLY A 156 -2.97 1.04 5.82
CA GLY A 156 -3.31 0.64 4.46
C GLY A 156 -4.60 -0.16 4.35
N SER A 157 -4.83 -0.70 3.17
CA SER A 157 -5.96 -1.57 2.91
C SER A 157 -5.64 -2.66 1.89
N THR A 158 -6.43 -3.74 1.92
CA THR A 158 -6.34 -4.81 0.93
C THR A 158 -7.67 -5.54 0.75
N VAL A 159 -7.89 -6.09 -0.46
CA VAL A 159 -9.09 -6.90 -0.76
C VAL A 159 -8.85 -8.34 -0.28
N LEU A 160 -9.70 -8.82 0.61
CA LEU A 160 -9.61 -10.19 1.14
C LEU A 160 -10.26 -11.21 0.21
N GLY A 161 -9.70 -12.41 0.21
CA GLY A 161 -10.24 -13.59 -0.49
C GLY A 161 -11.05 -14.51 0.42
N LEU A 162 -10.78 -14.54 1.72
CA LEU A 162 -11.41 -15.38 2.73
C LEU A 162 -11.99 -14.55 3.88
N ASP A 163 -12.78 -15.19 4.74
CA ASP A 163 -13.32 -14.65 6.01
C ASP A 163 -14.26 -13.44 5.84
N ILE A 164 -14.79 -13.22 4.63
CA ILE A 164 -15.71 -12.12 4.31
C ILE A 164 -16.89 -12.59 3.46
N GLN A 165 -18.02 -11.89 3.59
CA GLN A 165 -19.13 -12.08 2.68
C GLN A 165 -18.83 -11.41 1.34
N ARG A 166 -18.83 -12.21 0.26
CA ARG A 166 -18.55 -11.73 -1.09
C ARG A 166 -19.81 -11.77 -1.95
N PRO A 167 -20.36 -10.61 -2.35
CA PRO A 167 -21.42 -10.54 -3.33
C PRO A 167 -21.05 -11.29 -4.63
N PHE A 168 -22.04 -11.72 -5.40
CA PHE A 168 -21.81 -12.49 -6.62
C PHE A 168 -20.85 -11.79 -7.59
N LEU A 169 -21.04 -10.49 -7.83
CA LEU A 169 -20.14 -9.70 -8.70
C LEU A 169 -18.70 -9.65 -8.16
N ALA A 170 -18.53 -9.51 -6.86
CA ALA A 170 -17.20 -9.53 -6.23
C ALA A 170 -16.49 -10.87 -6.44
N ARG A 171 -17.23 -11.99 -6.30
CA ARG A 171 -16.68 -13.34 -6.58
C ARG A 171 -16.26 -13.51 -8.03
N MET A 172 -17.09 -13.04 -8.98
CA MET A 172 -16.77 -13.12 -10.40
C MET A 172 -15.53 -12.29 -10.74
N LEU A 173 -15.48 -11.02 -10.31
CA LEU A 173 -14.38 -10.12 -10.60
C LEU A 173 -13.08 -10.60 -9.95
N MET A 174 -13.14 -11.07 -8.70
CA MET A 174 -11.99 -11.63 -8.01
C MET A 174 -11.43 -12.87 -8.73
N ARG A 175 -12.28 -13.79 -9.18
CA ARG A 175 -11.85 -14.95 -9.98
C ARG A 175 -11.19 -14.52 -11.29
N PHE A 176 -11.77 -13.52 -11.97
CA PHE A 176 -11.19 -12.97 -13.20
C PHE A 176 -9.83 -12.35 -12.96
N TYR A 177 -9.67 -11.51 -11.94
CA TYR A 177 -8.40 -10.87 -11.62
C TYR A 177 -7.33 -11.85 -11.16
N ASN A 178 -7.68 -12.85 -10.33
CA ASN A 178 -6.73 -13.92 -9.94
C ASN A 178 -6.32 -14.77 -11.16
N ARG A 179 -7.26 -15.10 -12.08
CA ARG A 179 -6.92 -15.85 -13.31
C ARG A 179 -6.00 -15.05 -14.24
N LYS A 180 -6.15 -13.73 -14.28
CA LYS A 180 -5.30 -12.83 -15.09
C LYS A 180 -3.97 -12.50 -14.42
N GLY A 181 -3.74 -12.90 -13.17
CA GLY A 181 -2.56 -12.56 -12.39
C GLY A 181 -2.52 -11.09 -11.93
N ILE A 182 -3.64 -10.36 -12.03
CA ILE A 182 -3.77 -9.00 -11.51
C ILE A 182 -3.86 -9.02 -9.99
N PHE A 183 -4.60 -10.00 -9.43
CA PHE A 183 -4.68 -10.28 -8.00
C PHE A 183 -4.03 -11.63 -7.68
N SER A 184 -3.54 -11.74 -6.45
CA SER A 184 -3.06 -12.98 -5.84
C SER A 184 -3.59 -13.06 -4.39
N ASN A 185 -4.93 -12.99 -4.24
CA ASN A 185 -5.57 -12.82 -2.94
C ASN A 185 -6.61 -13.90 -2.60
N SER A 186 -6.69 -14.97 -3.38
CA SER A 186 -7.71 -16.03 -3.17
C SER A 186 -7.63 -16.68 -1.79
N GLN A 187 -6.46 -16.64 -1.14
CA GLN A 187 -6.19 -17.19 0.19
C GLN A 187 -5.93 -16.09 1.24
N ASP A 188 -6.09 -14.82 0.89
CA ASP A 188 -5.86 -13.70 1.80
C ASP A 188 -7.03 -13.61 2.80
N SER A 189 -6.70 -13.68 4.10
CA SER A 189 -7.64 -13.77 5.21
C SER A 189 -7.48 -12.63 6.21
N LEU A 190 -8.54 -12.36 6.97
CA LEU A 190 -8.50 -11.40 8.08
C LEU A 190 -7.52 -11.85 9.16
N GLY A 191 -7.51 -13.15 9.48
CA GLY A 191 -6.56 -13.72 10.45
C GLY A 191 -5.12 -13.52 10.03
N GLY A 192 -4.82 -13.67 8.72
CA GLY A 192 -3.47 -13.48 8.18
C GLY A 192 -2.93 -12.07 8.38
N ILE A 193 -3.72 -11.02 8.10
CA ILE A 193 -3.25 -9.64 8.32
C ILE A 193 -3.10 -9.34 9.82
N MET A 194 -4.01 -9.81 10.66
CA MET A 194 -3.91 -9.65 12.12
C MET A 194 -2.65 -10.33 12.68
N GLU A 195 -2.33 -11.53 12.22
CA GLU A 195 -1.11 -12.25 12.62
C GLU A 195 0.15 -11.46 12.24
N VAL A 196 0.22 -10.97 11.00
CA VAL A 196 1.37 -10.20 10.50
C VAL A 196 1.59 -8.93 11.33
N LEU A 197 0.52 -8.17 11.61
CA LEU A 197 0.60 -6.92 12.38
C LEU A 197 0.95 -7.18 13.84
N SER A 198 0.31 -8.18 14.49
CA SER A 198 0.52 -8.48 15.90
C SER A 198 1.94 -8.94 16.22
N LYS A 199 2.63 -9.58 15.26
CA LYS A 199 4.03 -10.00 15.42
C LYS A 199 5.00 -8.82 15.44
N ARG A 200 4.68 -7.72 14.75
CA ARG A 200 5.60 -6.59 14.50
C ARG A 200 5.30 -5.35 15.31
N PHE A 201 4.03 -5.10 15.61
CA PHE A 201 3.59 -3.88 16.26
C PHE A 201 2.93 -4.17 17.62
N ARG A 202 3.03 -3.21 18.55
CA ARG A 202 2.42 -3.30 19.88
C ARG A 202 0.94 -2.97 19.84
N THR A 203 0.56 -2.03 18.98
CA THR A 203 -0.82 -1.56 18.83
C THR A 203 -1.21 -1.59 17.36
N PHE A 204 -2.34 -2.18 17.06
CA PHE A 204 -2.91 -2.19 15.71
C PHE A 204 -4.43 -2.27 15.76
N ASN A 205 -5.06 -1.87 14.68
CA ASN A 205 -6.50 -2.04 14.47
C ASN A 205 -6.75 -2.58 13.06
N VAL A 206 -7.79 -3.36 12.92
CA VAL A 206 -8.28 -3.91 11.64
C VAL A 206 -9.79 -3.71 11.58
N GLU A 207 -10.26 -3.12 10.50
CA GLU A 207 -11.68 -2.90 10.22
C GLU A 207 -12.04 -3.49 8.85
N VAL A 208 -13.16 -4.20 8.77
CA VAL A 208 -13.65 -4.75 7.51
C VAL A 208 -14.77 -3.87 6.96
N SER A 209 -14.63 -3.43 5.71
CA SER A 209 -15.64 -2.71 4.96
C SER A 209 -15.91 -3.44 3.64
N GLY A 210 -17.03 -4.15 3.57
CA GLY A 210 -17.33 -5.04 2.45
C GLY A 210 -16.30 -6.15 2.26
N CYS A 211 -15.62 -6.15 1.11
CA CYS A 211 -14.54 -7.10 0.80
C CYS A 211 -13.14 -6.58 1.14
N VAL A 212 -13.03 -5.41 1.71
CA VAL A 212 -11.77 -4.74 1.99
C VAL A 212 -11.50 -4.72 3.48
N VAL A 213 -10.30 -5.05 3.89
CA VAL A 213 -9.79 -4.79 5.22
C VAL A 213 -8.97 -3.50 5.20
N LEU A 214 -9.27 -2.60 6.12
CA LEU A 214 -8.49 -1.41 6.45
C LEU A 214 -7.70 -1.70 7.72
N PHE A 215 -6.46 -1.25 7.79
CA PHE A 215 -5.63 -1.48 8.96
C PHE A 215 -4.69 -0.31 9.23
N TRP A 216 -4.32 -0.17 10.51
CA TRP A 216 -3.19 0.64 10.93
C TRP A 216 -2.46 -0.04 12.09
N ALA A 217 -1.16 0.26 12.25
CA ALA A 217 -0.31 -0.31 13.29
C ALA A 217 0.76 0.69 13.74
N LYS A 218 1.06 0.70 15.03
CA LYS A 218 2.01 1.62 15.68
C LYS A 218 2.88 0.93 16.73
N GLY A 219 4.05 1.50 16.97
CA GLY A 219 4.95 1.07 18.03
C GLY A 219 5.59 -0.27 17.72
N LEU A 220 6.75 -0.26 17.10
CA LEU A 220 7.49 -1.48 16.80
C LEU A 220 7.80 -2.29 18.06
N ARG A 221 7.66 -3.62 17.98
CA ARG A 221 8.12 -4.54 19.03
C ARG A 221 9.64 -4.56 19.09
N GLU A 222 10.23 -4.97 20.21
CA GLU A 222 11.68 -4.93 20.46
C GLU A 222 12.52 -5.55 19.34
N GLY A 223 12.13 -6.73 18.85
CA GLY A 223 12.83 -7.43 17.77
C GLY A 223 12.77 -6.73 16.39
N TYR A 224 11.99 -5.66 16.27
CA TYR A 224 11.80 -4.88 15.03
C TYR A 224 12.20 -3.41 15.19
N ARG A 225 12.66 -2.99 16.37
CA ARG A 225 13.07 -1.61 16.61
C ARG A 225 14.34 -1.28 15.84
N ASN A 226 14.33 -0.11 15.24
CA ASN A 226 15.51 0.48 14.61
C ASN A 226 16.43 1.09 15.69
N ASP A 227 17.74 1.05 15.47
CA ASP A 227 18.71 1.64 16.39
C ASP A 227 18.47 3.14 16.59
N PRO A 228 18.56 3.66 17.85
CA PRO A 228 18.34 5.08 18.14
C PRO A 228 19.35 6.03 17.49
N GLY A 229 20.55 5.53 17.14
CA GLY A 229 21.66 6.31 16.59
C GLY A 229 21.50 6.74 15.13
N ASP A 230 20.51 6.22 14.41
CA ASP A 230 20.32 6.42 12.98
C ASP A 230 19.36 7.58 12.64
N ARG A 231 19.28 8.58 13.52
CA ARG A 231 18.64 9.85 13.21
C ARG A 231 19.61 10.68 12.36
N ALA A 232 19.60 10.46 11.04
CA ALA A 232 20.19 11.44 10.14
C ALA A 232 19.37 12.75 10.30
N GLU A 233 19.89 13.71 11.05
CA GLU A 233 19.32 15.05 11.10
C GLU A 233 19.26 15.63 9.68
N PRO A 234 18.14 16.22 9.26
CA PRO A 234 18.09 16.94 7.99
C PRO A 234 19.09 18.08 8.09
N LYS A 235 20.14 18.08 7.27
CA LYS A 235 21.01 19.25 7.12
C LYS A 235 20.14 20.44 6.70
N ARG A 236 19.88 21.34 7.66
CA ARG A 236 19.28 22.66 7.35
C ARG A 236 20.24 23.38 6.39
N ARG A 237 19.79 23.61 5.20
CA ARG A 237 20.33 24.62 4.28
C ARG A 237 19.31 25.73 4.10
#